data_780b0ad96f2d5b796c969394e18acfff
#
_entry.id   780b0ad96f2d5b796c969394e18acfff
#
_cell.length_a   1.000
_cell.length_b   1.000
_cell.length_c   1.000
_cell.angle_alpha   90.00
_cell.angle_beta   90.00
_cell.angle_gamma   90.00
#
_symmetry.space_group_name_H-M   'P 1'
#
loop_
_entity.id
_entity.type
_entity.pdbx_description
1 polymer ?
#
loop_
_entity_poly.entity_id
_entity_poly.type
_entity_poly.pdbx_seq_one_letter_code
_entity_poly.pdbx_strand_id
1 'polypeptide(L)'
;RPLLDDVLRDCLVRLNRSLPAVAIDEAILKLNDFDAGSLLQKNIIFMDYLQNGITVKYAVKGEERSSVVKLIDYADADKNDFYVVNQYTFVENGNNRRPDIILFINGLPLVLMELKSPSKDEVGAENAYNQIRNYMKDIPSMFYYNAVCVISDLSTNKAGTITSGLDRFMEWKTKDGDYENTAYAQFDTFYEGMFQKARLLDILKNFILFSGDGQKPIKILAGYHQYFAVRKAIEKAKIATKTDGKGGVFWHTQGSGKSLSMVFYAHLLQEALDSPTIVVM
;
A
#
# COMPACT_ATOMS: atom_id res chain seq x y z
N ARG A 1 -4.30 20.91 -0.44
CA ARG A 1 -4.72 19.52 -0.17
C ARG A 1 -3.69 18.58 -0.75
N PRO A 2 -3.51 17.39 -0.16
CA PRO A 2 -2.54 16.43 -0.69
C PRO A 2 -3.04 15.65 -1.93
N LEU A 3 -4.33 15.70 -2.24
CA LEU A 3 -4.93 15.03 -3.40
C LEU A 3 -4.74 15.84 -4.68
N LEU A 4 -4.56 15.18 -5.82
CA LEU A 4 -4.66 15.80 -7.14
C LEU A 4 -6.15 15.77 -7.57
N ASP A 5 -6.93 16.74 -7.11
CA ASP A 5 -8.40 16.75 -7.14
C ASP A 5 -8.98 16.49 -8.54
N ASP A 6 -8.46 17.14 -9.58
CA ASP A 6 -8.93 16.95 -10.97
C ASP A 6 -8.64 15.55 -11.48
N VAL A 7 -7.40 15.06 -11.27
CA VAL A 7 -7.00 13.70 -11.65
C VAL A 7 -7.83 12.66 -10.92
N LEU A 8 -8.03 12.85 -9.60
CA LEU A 8 -8.84 11.94 -8.79
C LEU A 8 -10.27 11.85 -9.32
N ARG A 9 -10.91 12.99 -9.55
CA ARG A 9 -12.29 13.04 -10.06
C ARG A 9 -12.42 12.33 -11.40
N ASP A 10 -11.55 12.62 -12.35
CA ASP A 10 -11.56 12.03 -13.69
C ASP A 10 -11.36 10.50 -13.62
N CYS A 11 -10.43 10.05 -12.79
CA CYS A 11 -10.21 8.61 -12.56
C CYS A 11 -11.44 7.93 -11.94
N LEU A 12 -12.03 8.52 -10.90
CA LEU A 12 -13.21 7.94 -10.24
C LEU A 12 -14.40 7.80 -11.21
N VAL A 13 -14.64 8.81 -12.04
CA VAL A 13 -15.69 8.75 -13.09
C VAL A 13 -15.37 7.64 -14.07
N ARG A 14 -14.12 7.53 -14.54
CA ARG A 14 -13.67 6.52 -15.50
C ARG A 14 -13.78 5.09 -14.96
N LEU A 15 -13.40 4.88 -13.69
CA LEU A 15 -13.44 3.57 -13.04
C LEU A 15 -14.83 3.11 -12.63
N ASN A 16 -15.77 4.05 -12.45
CA ASN A 16 -17.12 3.79 -11.93
C ASN A 16 -18.22 4.26 -12.89
N ARG A 17 -18.08 3.96 -14.16
CA ARG A 17 -18.97 4.46 -15.25
C ARG A 17 -20.46 4.17 -15.05
N SER A 18 -20.80 3.14 -14.28
CA SER A 18 -22.20 2.78 -13.98
C SER A 18 -22.81 3.60 -12.85
N LEU A 19 -22.02 4.39 -12.13
CA LEU A 19 -22.48 5.19 -11.00
C LEU A 19 -22.80 6.63 -11.43
N PRO A 20 -23.81 7.25 -10.82
CA PRO A 20 -24.13 8.65 -11.07
C PRO A 20 -23.08 9.59 -10.44
N ALA A 21 -22.96 10.81 -10.95
CA ALA A 21 -22.02 11.81 -10.46
C ALA A 21 -22.14 12.06 -8.95
N VAL A 22 -23.37 12.07 -8.41
CA VAL A 22 -23.60 12.25 -6.97
C VAL A 22 -22.89 11.18 -6.10
N ALA A 23 -22.79 9.95 -6.60
CA ALA A 23 -22.07 8.89 -5.87
C ALA A 23 -20.55 9.16 -5.85
N ILE A 24 -20.01 9.71 -6.94
CA ILE A 24 -18.60 10.13 -7.01
C ILE A 24 -18.34 11.31 -6.08
N ASP A 25 -19.24 12.29 -6.06
CA ASP A 25 -19.15 13.45 -5.18
C ASP A 25 -19.14 13.04 -3.70
N GLU A 26 -20.01 12.13 -3.30
CA GLU A 26 -20.06 11.57 -1.95
C GLU A 26 -18.75 10.82 -1.58
N ALA A 27 -18.17 10.07 -2.53
CA ALA A 27 -16.90 9.41 -2.30
C ALA A 27 -15.75 10.43 -2.09
N ILE A 28 -15.72 11.49 -2.88
CA ILE A 28 -14.73 12.58 -2.74
C ILE A 28 -14.91 13.31 -1.41
N LEU A 29 -16.15 13.53 -0.96
CA LEU A 29 -16.41 14.12 0.36
C LEU A 29 -15.84 13.24 1.47
N LYS A 30 -16.08 11.93 1.45
CA LYS A 30 -15.53 10.97 2.42
C LYS A 30 -13.99 10.89 2.41
N LEU A 31 -13.37 11.07 1.24
CA LEU A 31 -11.91 11.15 1.16
C LEU A 31 -11.34 12.44 1.75
N ASN A 32 -12.11 13.53 1.78
CA ASN A 32 -11.67 14.81 2.31
C ASN A 32 -11.97 15.00 3.80
N ASP A 33 -12.88 14.22 4.35
CA ASP A 33 -13.31 14.31 5.75
C ASP A 33 -13.42 12.93 6.39
N PHE A 34 -12.35 12.54 7.08
CA PHE A 34 -12.32 11.30 7.86
C PHE A 34 -12.88 11.54 9.25
N ASP A 35 -13.93 10.82 9.62
CA ASP A 35 -14.49 10.82 10.98
C ASP A 35 -13.55 10.09 11.95
N ALA A 36 -12.40 10.72 12.23
CA ALA A 36 -11.37 10.18 13.12
C ALA A 36 -10.44 11.27 13.66
N GLY A 37 -9.91 11.07 14.87
CA GLY A 37 -9.09 12.07 15.57
C GLY A 37 -7.58 12.02 15.21
N SER A 38 -7.01 10.83 15.09
CA SER A 38 -5.56 10.68 14.90
C SER A 38 -5.17 10.39 13.45
N LEU A 39 -3.92 10.73 13.09
CA LEU A 39 -3.34 10.39 11.79
C LEU A 39 -3.51 8.90 11.47
N LEU A 40 -3.19 8.03 12.43
CA LEU A 40 -3.26 6.58 12.22
C LEU A 40 -4.69 6.09 12.00
N GLN A 41 -5.67 6.60 12.76
CA GLN A 41 -7.07 6.25 12.57
C GLN A 41 -7.59 6.68 11.20
N LYS A 42 -7.23 7.90 10.75
CA LYS A 42 -7.55 8.36 9.39
C LYS A 42 -6.91 7.49 8.32
N ASN A 43 -5.65 7.08 8.53
CA ASN A 43 -4.95 6.19 7.59
C ASN A 43 -5.59 4.78 7.56
N ILE A 44 -6.09 4.26 8.68
CA ILE A 44 -6.83 2.99 8.71
C ILE A 44 -8.09 3.08 7.84
N ILE A 45 -8.90 4.14 8.03
CA ILE A 45 -10.11 4.36 7.22
C ILE A 45 -9.76 4.50 5.74
N PHE A 46 -8.72 5.29 5.43
CA PHE A 46 -8.27 5.44 4.06
C PHE A 46 -7.81 4.13 3.42
N MET A 47 -7.03 3.32 4.15
CA MET A 47 -6.58 2.03 3.63
C MET A 47 -7.73 1.06 3.38
N ASP A 48 -8.77 1.08 4.21
CA ASP A 48 -10.00 0.32 3.95
C ASP A 48 -10.68 0.82 2.65
N TYR A 49 -10.82 2.13 2.49
CA TYR A 49 -11.34 2.72 1.25
C TYR A 49 -10.50 2.36 0.02
N LEU A 50 -9.19 2.39 0.15
CA LEU A 50 -8.27 2.03 -0.93
C LEU A 50 -8.45 0.58 -1.35
N GLN A 51 -8.50 -0.34 -0.39
CA GLN A 51 -8.55 -1.78 -0.63
C GLN A 51 -9.95 -2.29 -1.02
N ASN A 52 -11.00 -1.74 -0.41
CA ASN A 52 -12.36 -2.27 -0.54
C ASN A 52 -13.31 -1.34 -1.30
N GLY A 53 -12.88 -0.10 -1.58
CA GLY A 53 -13.73 0.95 -2.14
C GLY A 53 -14.54 1.67 -1.07
N ILE A 54 -15.17 2.76 -1.46
CA ILE A 54 -15.96 3.61 -0.57
C ILE A 54 -17.43 3.29 -0.74
N THR A 55 -18.06 2.76 0.31
CA THR A 55 -19.52 2.64 0.33
C THR A 55 -20.15 4.01 0.49
N VAL A 56 -20.95 4.43 -0.48
CA VAL A 56 -21.67 5.70 -0.49
C VAL A 56 -23.17 5.47 -0.52
N LYS A 57 -23.92 6.37 0.12
CA LYS A 57 -25.39 6.44 0.05
C LYS A 57 -25.77 7.71 -0.68
N TYR A 58 -26.69 7.61 -1.61
CA TYR A 58 -27.15 8.74 -2.43
C TYR A 58 -28.59 8.54 -2.88
N ALA A 59 -29.27 9.62 -3.26
CA ALA A 59 -30.63 9.56 -3.76
C ALA A 59 -30.65 9.79 -5.27
N VAL A 60 -31.43 8.97 -5.99
CA VAL A 60 -31.73 9.15 -7.42
C VAL A 60 -33.25 9.11 -7.59
N LYS A 61 -33.81 10.19 -8.09
CA LYS A 61 -35.29 10.35 -8.32
C LYS A 61 -36.12 10.07 -7.05
N GLY A 62 -35.58 10.44 -5.86
CA GLY A 62 -36.27 10.24 -4.57
C GLY A 62 -36.06 8.86 -3.95
N GLU A 63 -35.35 7.94 -4.57
CA GLU A 63 -35.01 6.63 -4.02
C GLU A 63 -33.61 6.63 -3.44
N GLU A 64 -33.46 6.15 -2.21
CA GLU A 64 -32.15 5.93 -1.60
C GLU A 64 -31.45 4.72 -2.23
N ARG A 65 -30.18 4.86 -2.56
CA ARG A 65 -29.32 3.81 -3.10
C ARG A 65 -27.99 3.77 -2.38
N SER A 66 -27.38 2.60 -2.36
CA SER A 66 -26.02 2.39 -1.86
C SER A 66 -25.17 1.73 -2.93
N SER A 67 -23.93 2.19 -3.06
CA SER A 67 -22.96 1.62 -4.01
C SER A 67 -21.55 1.72 -3.47
N VAL A 68 -20.65 0.92 -4.03
CA VAL A 68 -19.23 0.99 -3.73
C VAL A 68 -18.51 1.71 -4.85
N VAL A 69 -17.83 2.80 -4.52
CA VAL A 69 -16.98 3.56 -5.46
C VAL A 69 -15.56 3.01 -5.35
N LYS A 70 -15.03 2.48 -6.45
CA LYS A 70 -13.65 1.96 -6.53
C LYS A 70 -12.68 3.11 -6.71
N LEU A 71 -11.59 3.11 -5.95
CA LEU A 71 -10.50 4.08 -6.07
C LEU A 71 -9.40 3.60 -7.02
N ILE A 72 -9.24 2.28 -7.13
CA ILE A 72 -8.18 1.61 -7.91
C ILE A 72 -8.82 0.47 -8.71
N ASP A 73 -8.37 0.28 -9.96
CA ASP A 73 -8.60 -0.96 -10.69
C ASP A 73 -7.45 -1.93 -10.40
N TYR A 74 -7.69 -2.91 -9.55
CA TYR A 74 -6.70 -3.92 -9.17
C TYR A 74 -6.56 -5.05 -10.19
N ALA A 75 -7.52 -5.19 -11.10
CA ALA A 75 -7.51 -6.24 -12.12
C ALA A 75 -6.69 -5.83 -13.35
N ASP A 76 -6.66 -4.54 -13.65
CA ASP A 76 -5.96 -4.01 -14.83
C ASP A 76 -5.17 -2.76 -14.44
N ALA A 77 -3.86 -2.90 -14.33
CA ALA A 77 -2.98 -1.83 -13.91
C ALA A 77 -3.00 -0.62 -14.87
N ASP A 78 -3.23 -0.85 -16.15
CA ASP A 78 -3.20 0.21 -17.17
C ASP A 78 -4.47 1.08 -17.17
N LYS A 79 -5.50 0.70 -16.41
CA LYS A 79 -6.65 1.56 -16.15
C LYS A 79 -6.43 2.60 -15.07
N ASN A 80 -5.30 2.56 -14.39
CA ASN A 80 -4.94 3.54 -13.37
C ASN A 80 -3.91 4.53 -13.91
N ASP A 81 -3.98 5.76 -13.43
CA ASP A 81 -3.02 6.81 -13.74
C ASP A 81 -1.93 6.85 -12.68
N PHE A 82 -0.68 6.75 -13.11
CA PHE A 82 0.49 6.80 -12.23
C PHE A 82 1.29 8.08 -12.51
N TYR A 83 1.51 8.90 -11.47
CA TYR A 83 2.32 10.10 -11.54
C TYR A 83 3.45 10.03 -10.52
N VAL A 84 4.67 10.22 -10.97
CA VAL A 84 5.84 10.41 -10.11
C VAL A 84 6.13 11.91 -10.08
N VAL A 85 5.95 12.52 -8.92
CA VAL A 85 6.15 13.95 -8.73
C VAL A 85 7.35 14.16 -7.83
N ASN A 86 8.37 14.85 -8.36
CA ASN A 86 9.54 15.23 -7.58
C ASN A 86 9.35 16.60 -6.94
N GLN A 87 9.93 16.77 -5.75
CA GLN A 87 9.97 18.04 -5.03
C GLN A 87 8.58 18.70 -4.85
N TYR A 88 7.58 17.87 -4.52
CA TYR A 88 6.21 18.33 -4.33
C TYR A 88 6.11 19.24 -3.09
N THR A 89 5.89 20.54 -3.33
CA THR A 89 5.77 21.51 -2.24
C THR A 89 4.39 21.42 -1.59
N PHE A 90 4.35 21.19 -0.30
CA PHE A 90 3.12 21.08 0.48
C PHE A 90 3.18 21.98 1.73
N VAL A 91 2.12 22.76 1.94
CA VAL A 91 2.00 23.69 3.07
C VAL A 91 0.83 23.31 3.94
N GLU A 92 1.09 23.07 5.23
CA GLU A 92 0.08 22.76 6.23
C GLU A 92 0.44 23.41 7.56
N ASN A 93 -0.51 24.08 8.21
CA ASN A 93 -0.33 24.75 9.50
C ASN A 93 0.90 25.68 9.56
N GLY A 94 1.21 26.37 8.46
CA GLY A 94 2.37 27.25 8.34
C GLY A 94 3.70 26.52 8.08
N ASN A 95 3.71 25.19 8.08
CA ASN A 95 4.87 24.41 7.70
C ASN A 95 4.91 24.19 6.19
N ASN A 96 6.01 24.60 5.57
CA ASN A 96 6.29 24.33 4.17
C ASN A 96 7.28 23.17 4.08
N ARG A 97 6.86 22.04 3.50
CA ARG A 97 7.66 20.83 3.32
C ARG A 97 7.66 20.39 1.86
N ARG A 98 8.75 19.76 1.47
CA ARG A 98 8.97 19.36 0.09
C ARG A 98 9.62 17.96 0.04
N PRO A 99 8.81 16.88 0.16
CA PRO A 99 9.28 15.53 -0.05
C PRO A 99 9.95 15.35 -1.40
N ASP A 100 10.99 14.51 -1.46
CA ASP A 100 11.78 14.34 -2.69
C ASP A 100 10.96 13.73 -3.81
N ILE A 101 10.22 12.65 -3.53
CA ILE A 101 9.35 12.01 -4.51
C ILE A 101 8.03 11.60 -3.84
N ILE A 102 6.93 11.86 -4.54
CA ILE A 102 5.61 11.30 -4.22
C ILE A 102 5.10 10.55 -5.45
N LEU A 103 4.71 9.29 -5.26
CA LEU A 103 4.00 8.50 -6.25
C LEU A 103 2.50 8.64 -5.99
N PHE A 104 1.81 9.24 -6.94
CA PHE A 104 0.35 9.29 -6.97
C PHE A 104 -0.19 8.18 -7.86
N ILE A 105 -1.26 7.55 -7.39
CA ILE A 105 -2.07 6.64 -8.21
C ILE A 105 -3.50 7.18 -8.20
N ASN A 106 -4.06 7.46 -9.36
CA ASN A 106 -5.39 8.06 -9.53
C ASN A 106 -5.59 9.35 -8.71
N GLY A 107 -4.52 10.15 -8.57
CA GLY A 107 -4.56 11.40 -7.79
C GLY A 107 -4.37 11.22 -6.27
N LEU A 108 -4.17 9.99 -5.78
CA LEU A 108 -3.95 9.66 -4.37
C LEU A 108 -2.44 9.55 -4.08
N PRO A 109 -1.86 10.28 -3.09
CA PRO A 109 -0.43 10.28 -2.76
C PRO A 109 -0.05 9.03 -1.95
N LEU A 110 0.07 7.88 -2.60
CA LEU A 110 0.18 6.58 -1.93
C LEU A 110 1.58 6.26 -1.41
N VAL A 111 2.64 6.74 -2.10
CA VAL A 111 4.02 6.46 -1.70
C VAL A 111 4.79 7.75 -1.57
N LEU A 112 5.45 7.92 -0.42
CA LEU A 112 6.37 9.03 -0.18
C LEU A 112 7.78 8.47 -0.08
N MET A 113 8.73 9.05 -0.83
CA MET A 113 10.12 8.64 -0.87
C MET A 113 11.02 9.80 -0.45
N GLU A 114 11.92 9.52 0.45
CA GLU A 114 12.97 10.45 0.88
C GLU A 114 14.32 9.91 0.45
N LEU A 115 15.08 10.75 -0.27
CA LEU A 115 16.35 10.39 -0.87
C LEU A 115 17.49 11.10 -0.16
N LYS A 116 18.62 10.43 0.00
CA LYS A 116 19.85 11.01 0.52
C LYS A 116 21.03 10.74 -0.41
N SER A 117 21.98 11.65 -0.42
CA SER A 117 23.21 11.46 -1.20
C SER A 117 24.05 10.34 -0.59
N PRO A 118 24.58 9.41 -1.39
CA PRO A 118 25.44 8.32 -0.92
C PRO A 118 26.83 8.77 -0.45
N SER A 119 27.16 10.06 -0.60
CA SER A 119 28.51 10.59 -0.40
C SER A 119 28.90 10.87 1.06
N LYS A 120 28.03 10.61 2.01
CA LYS A 120 28.29 10.91 3.43
C LYS A 120 27.78 9.80 4.34
N ASP A 121 28.68 8.94 4.77
CA ASP A 121 28.58 8.03 5.92
C ASP A 121 27.27 7.21 6.08
N GLU A 122 27.32 6.10 6.79
CA GLU A 122 26.26 5.16 7.16
C GLU A 122 24.94 5.78 7.71
N VAL A 123 24.86 7.10 7.81
CA VAL A 123 23.78 7.90 8.41
C VAL A 123 22.66 8.26 7.40
N GLY A 124 22.81 7.93 6.10
CA GLY A 124 21.87 8.36 5.05
C GLY A 124 20.45 7.85 5.28
N ALA A 125 20.27 6.56 5.50
CA ALA A 125 18.97 5.93 5.71
C ALA A 125 18.28 6.40 7.00
N GLU A 126 19.03 6.59 8.09
CA GLU A 126 18.49 7.11 9.34
C GLU A 126 18.02 8.56 9.19
N ASN A 127 18.78 9.37 8.49
CA ASN A 127 18.40 10.76 8.21
C ASN A 127 17.14 10.84 7.35
N ALA A 128 17.00 9.98 6.32
CA ALA A 128 15.80 9.88 5.51
C ALA A 128 14.59 9.46 6.36
N TYR A 129 14.75 8.47 7.21
CA TYR A 129 13.72 8.04 8.16
C TYR A 129 13.28 9.18 9.09
N ASN A 130 14.23 9.87 9.73
CA ASN A 130 13.95 10.98 10.63
C ASN A 130 13.24 12.14 9.89
N GLN A 131 13.61 12.37 8.63
CA GLN A 131 12.94 13.37 7.80
C GLN A 131 11.47 13.02 7.55
N ILE A 132 11.16 11.77 7.23
CA ILE A 132 9.77 11.29 7.08
C ILE A 132 9.00 11.47 8.40
N ARG A 133 9.63 11.16 9.56
CA ARG A 133 9.00 11.36 10.87
C ARG A 133 8.70 12.83 11.16
N ASN A 134 9.56 13.75 10.72
CA ASN A 134 9.31 15.18 10.81
C ASN A 134 8.15 15.60 9.90
N TYR A 135 8.10 15.12 8.66
CA TYR A 135 6.96 15.38 7.76
C TYR A 135 5.63 14.92 8.36
N MET A 136 5.59 13.77 9.03
CA MET A 136 4.37 13.28 9.70
C MET A 136 3.86 14.23 10.80
N LYS A 137 4.75 15.01 11.43
CA LYS A 137 4.39 16.03 12.42
C LYS A 137 3.95 17.33 11.76
N ASP A 138 4.68 17.75 10.72
CA ASP A 138 4.57 19.08 10.11
C ASP A 138 3.45 19.15 9.07
N ILE A 139 3.24 18.07 8.32
CA ILE A 139 2.25 17.95 7.24
C ILE A 139 1.46 16.63 7.35
N PRO A 140 0.78 16.38 8.49
CA PRO A 140 0.13 15.10 8.78
C PRO A 140 -0.93 14.69 7.74
N SER A 141 -1.61 15.62 7.09
CA SER A 141 -2.64 15.29 6.12
C SER A 141 -2.13 14.55 4.89
N MET A 142 -0.86 14.72 4.52
CA MET A 142 -0.21 13.93 3.47
C MET A 142 -0.19 12.43 3.82
N PHE A 143 -0.03 12.11 5.10
CA PHE A 143 0.09 10.74 5.60
C PHE A 143 -1.24 10.06 5.89
N TYR A 144 -2.37 10.79 5.84
CA TYR A 144 -3.70 10.14 5.88
C TYR A 144 -3.87 9.19 4.70
N TYR A 145 -3.28 9.51 3.54
CA TYR A 145 -3.37 8.75 2.30
C TYR A 145 -2.14 7.87 2.02
N ASN A 146 -1.12 7.91 2.89
CA ASN A 146 0.11 7.19 2.63
C ASN A 146 -0.06 5.68 2.83
N ALA A 147 0.30 4.89 1.84
CA ALA A 147 0.36 3.44 1.93
C ALA A 147 1.76 2.96 2.32
N VAL A 148 2.80 3.51 1.69
CA VAL A 148 4.20 3.09 1.83
C VAL A 148 5.12 4.30 1.95
N CYS A 149 6.09 4.22 2.85
CA CYS A 149 7.22 5.14 2.94
C CYS A 149 8.48 4.45 2.42
N VAL A 150 9.30 5.16 1.64
CA VAL A 150 10.57 4.67 1.11
C VAL A 150 11.70 5.57 1.57
N ILE A 151 12.79 4.97 2.00
CA ILE A 151 14.06 5.63 2.29
C ILE A 151 15.13 5.08 1.34
N SER A 152 15.90 5.95 0.72
CA SER A 152 16.91 5.56 -0.27
C SER A 152 18.13 6.47 -0.22
N ASP A 153 19.33 5.89 -0.36
CA ASP A 153 20.59 6.59 -0.55
C ASP A 153 21.42 5.97 -1.71
N LEU A 154 20.76 5.34 -2.68
CA LEU A 154 21.31 4.53 -3.76
C LEU A 154 21.84 3.15 -3.33
N SER A 155 22.60 3.07 -2.25
CA SER A 155 23.15 1.81 -1.73
C SER A 155 22.14 1.08 -0.83
N THR A 156 21.34 1.84 -0.09
CA THR A 156 20.30 1.35 0.81
C THR A 156 18.94 1.78 0.29
N ASN A 157 18.10 0.81 -0.06
CA ASN A 157 16.74 1.06 -0.54
C ASN A 157 15.77 0.23 0.29
N LYS A 158 14.93 0.88 1.09
CA LYS A 158 14.04 0.22 2.04
C LYS A 158 12.64 0.82 2.02
N ALA A 159 11.63 -0.03 2.18
CA ALA A 159 10.25 0.35 2.32
C ALA A 159 9.70 0.01 3.71
N GLY A 160 8.81 0.84 4.21
CA GLY A 160 8.12 0.66 5.47
C GLY A 160 6.79 1.40 5.49
N THR A 161 6.21 1.56 6.66
CA THR A 161 4.92 2.22 6.87
C THR A 161 5.04 3.39 7.84
N ILE A 162 3.99 4.15 7.97
CA ILE A 162 3.89 5.27 8.94
C ILE A 162 4.09 4.83 10.40
N THR A 163 3.91 3.56 10.72
CA THR A 163 4.11 3.03 12.08
C THR A 163 5.41 2.25 12.23
N SER A 164 6.17 2.02 11.15
CA SER A 164 7.41 1.26 11.19
C SER A 164 8.51 2.02 11.93
N GLY A 165 9.22 1.36 12.85
CA GLY A 165 10.55 1.80 13.27
C GLY A 165 11.56 1.60 12.14
N LEU A 166 12.73 2.20 12.25
CA LEU A 166 13.79 2.07 11.23
C LEU A 166 14.17 0.59 10.98
N ASP A 167 14.19 -0.22 12.05
CA ASP A 167 14.45 -1.67 12.02
C ASP A 167 13.40 -2.48 11.23
N ARG A 168 12.25 -1.87 10.96
CA ARG A 168 11.14 -2.48 10.19
C ARG A 168 11.05 -1.98 8.76
N PHE A 169 11.93 -1.08 8.35
CA PHE A 169 12.10 -0.76 6.93
C PHE A 169 12.90 -1.87 6.27
N MET A 170 12.32 -2.50 5.26
CA MET A 170 12.85 -3.69 4.62
C MET A 170 13.28 -3.43 3.19
N GLU A 171 14.38 -4.05 2.80
CA GLU A 171 14.86 -4.13 1.42
C GLU A 171 13.94 -5.03 0.59
N TRP A 172 13.99 -4.87 -0.73
CA TRP A 172 13.37 -5.77 -1.69
C TRP A 172 14.46 -6.38 -2.56
N LYS A 173 14.74 -7.69 -2.40
CA LYS A 173 15.99 -8.34 -2.87
C LYS A 173 15.81 -9.21 -4.11
N THR A 174 14.67 -9.13 -4.80
CA THR A 174 14.44 -9.90 -6.03
C THR A 174 13.39 -9.24 -6.89
N LYS A 175 13.53 -9.35 -8.22
CA LYS A 175 12.56 -8.80 -9.17
C LYS A 175 11.36 -9.71 -9.40
N ASP A 176 11.52 -11.01 -9.29
CA ASP A 176 10.53 -12.03 -9.68
C ASP A 176 10.30 -13.13 -8.62
N GLY A 177 11.04 -13.09 -7.52
CA GLY A 177 10.96 -14.07 -6.43
C GLY A 177 11.96 -15.20 -6.55
N ASP A 178 12.82 -15.20 -7.55
CA ASP A 178 13.95 -16.10 -7.64
C ASP A 178 15.15 -15.55 -6.87
N TYR A 179 16.06 -16.44 -6.50
CA TYR A 179 17.25 -16.03 -5.76
C TYR A 179 18.15 -15.20 -6.64
N GLU A 180 18.37 -13.94 -6.25
CA GLU A 180 19.39 -13.09 -6.83
C GLU A 180 20.59 -13.04 -5.86
N ASN A 181 21.79 -13.36 -6.37
CA ASN A 181 23.02 -13.25 -5.58
C ASN A 181 23.44 -11.78 -5.46
N THR A 182 22.65 -11.01 -4.72
CA THR A 182 22.93 -9.61 -4.45
C THR A 182 23.38 -9.48 -2.99
N ALA A 183 24.67 -9.20 -2.78
CA ALA A 183 25.19 -8.86 -1.46
C ALA A 183 24.48 -7.61 -0.89
N TYR A 184 23.96 -6.78 -1.78
CA TYR A 184 23.20 -5.57 -1.47
C TYR A 184 21.91 -5.55 -2.31
N ALA A 185 20.83 -5.03 -1.74
CA ALA A 185 19.63 -4.70 -2.51
C ALA A 185 19.97 -3.58 -3.49
N GLN A 186 20.24 -3.96 -4.74
CA GLN A 186 20.54 -2.99 -5.77
C GLN A 186 19.34 -2.08 -6.00
N PHE A 187 19.60 -0.84 -6.32
CA PHE A 187 18.56 0.16 -6.63
C PHE A 187 17.54 -0.38 -7.63
N ASP A 188 18.00 -0.92 -8.75
CA ASP A 188 17.12 -1.47 -9.78
C ASP A 188 16.27 -2.64 -9.28
N THR A 189 16.86 -3.57 -8.52
CA THR A 189 16.12 -4.70 -7.93
C THR A 189 15.03 -4.25 -6.98
N PHE A 190 15.29 -3.21 -6.17
CA PHE A 190 14.28 -2.67 -5.27
C PHE A 190 13.12 -2.05 -6.04
N TYR A 191 13.40 -1.16 -7.00
CA TYR A 191 12.35 -0.44 -7.72
C TYR A 191 11.63 -1.33 -8.74
N GLU A 192 12.32 -2.10 -9.54
CA GLU A 192 11.69 -3.04 -10.48
C GLU A 192 10.97 -4.19 -9.75
N GLY A 193 11.52 -4.61 -8.60
CA GLY A 193 10.93 -5.65 -7.77
C GLY A 193 9.65 -5.23 -7.07
N MET A 194 9.62 -4.06 -6.43
CA MET A 194 8.46 -3.62 -5.65
C MET A 194 7.48 -2.75 -6.43
N PHE A 195 7.99 -1.90 -7.33
CA PHE A 195 7.20 -0.85 -7.99
C PHE A 195 6.78 -1.17 -9.42
N GLN A 196 6.96 -2.42 -9.88
CA GLN A 196 6.28 -2.90 -11.08
C GLN A 196 4.76 -2.72 -10.86
N LYS A 197 4.06 -2.04 -11.79
CA LYS A 197 2.69 -1.53 -11.60
C LYS A 197 1.72 -2.58 -11.03
N ALA A 198 1.60 -3.74 -11.67
CA ALA A 198 0.68 -4.77 -11.24
C ALA A 198 1.04 -5.32 -9.85
N ARG A 199 2.34 -5.46 -9.55
CA ARG A 199 2.82 -5.92 -8.24
C ARG A 199 2.58 -4.87 -7.16
N LEU A 200 2.84 -3.60 -7.44
CA LEU A 200 2.54 -2.53 -6.50
C LEU A 200 1.05 -2.50 -6.15
N LEU A 201 0.18 -2.60 -7.13
CA LEU A 201 -1.27 -2.66 -6.90
C LEU A 201 -1.65 -3.88 -6.05
N ASP A 202 -1.06 -5.03 -6.33
CA ASP A 202 -1.27 -6.24 -5.54
C ASP A 202 -0.79 -6.08 -4.09
N ILE A 203 0.37 -5.45 -3.88
CA ILE A 203 0.88 -5.14 -2.53
C ILE A 203 -0.11 -4.21 -1.80
N LEU A 204 -0.58 -3.16 -2.45
CA LEU A 204 -1.53 -2.21 -1.87
C LEU A 204 -2.85 -2.89 -1.49
N LYS A 205 -3.35 -3.80 -2.31
CA LYS A 205 -4.60 -4.52 -2.09
C LYS A 205 -4.48 -5.57 -0.99
N ASN A 206 -3.43 -6.39 -1.03
CA ASN A 206 -3.41 -7.68 -0.36
C ASN A 206 -2.30 -7.86 0.68
N PHE A 207 -1.27 -7.00 0.67
CA PHE A 207 -0.06 -7.20 1.46
C PHE A 207 0.26 -6.04 2.42
N ILE A 208 -0.76 -5.22 2.71
CA ILE A 208 -0.75 -4.23 3.79
C ILE A 208 -1.92 -4.53 4.71
N LEU A 209 -1.65 -4.66 6.00
CA LEU A 209 -2.67 -4.89 7.03
C LEU A 209 -2.39 -4.07 8.29
N PHE A 210 -3.38 -4.00 9.17
CA PHE A 210 -3.22 -3.46 10.52
C PHE A 210 -3.34 -4.58 11.53
N SER A 211 -2.44 -4.59 12.51
CA SER A 211 -2.41 -5.55 13.61
C SER A 211 -2.36 -4.80 14.94
N GLY A 212 -2.95 -5.38 15.98
CA GLY A 212 -2.96 -4.82 17.34
C GLY A 212 -4.31 -4.98 18.02
N ASP A 213 -4.36 -4.66 19.30
CA ASP A 213 -5.53 -4.80 20.18
C ASP A 213 -6.55 -3.63 20.09
N GLY A 214 -6.44 -2.79 19.08
CA GLY A 214 -7.29 -1.61 18.88
C GLY A 214 -6.80 -0.35 19.61
N GLN A 215 -5.94 -0.46 20.62
CA GLN A 215 -5.42 0.73 21.33
C GLN A 215 -4.22 1.35 20.61
N LYS A 216 -3.34 0.54 20.06
CA LYS A 216 -2.16 0.98 19.27
C LYS A 216 -1.98 0.09 18.03
N PRO A 217 -2.82 0.24 17.01
CA PRO A 217 -2.67 -0.55 15.81
C PRO A 217 -1.35 -0.25 15.11
N ILE A 218 -0.72 -1.29 14.56
CA ILE A 218 0.51 -1.21 13.78
C ILE A 218 0.18 -1.54 12.33
N LYS A 219 0.57 -0.67 11.41
CA LYS A 219 0.47 -0.92 9.98
C LYS A 219 1.65 -1.77 9.53
N ILE A 220 1.37 -2.89 8.90
CA ILE A 220 2.34 -3.89 8.47
C ILE A 220 2.36 -3.94 6.95
N LEU A 221 3.54 -3.84 6.37
CA LEU A 221 3.82 -4.11 4.96
C LEU A 221 4.55 -5.46 4.86
N ALA A 222 4.11 -6.34 3.99
CA ALA A 222 4.78 -7.61 3.75
C ALA A 222 6.19 -7.40 3.17
N GLY A 223 7.15 -8.18 3.62
CA GLY A 223 8.46 -8.26 2.97
C GLY A 223 8.39 -9.05 1.66
N TYR A 224 9.39 -8.85 0.78
CA TYR A 224 9.46 -9.52 -0.53
C TYR A 224 9.35 -11.06 -0.41
N HIS A 225 10.00 -11.64 0.58
CA HIS A 225 9.99 -13.08 0.83
C HIS A 225 8.59 -13.58 1.23
N GLN A 226 7.82 -12.78 1.97
CA GLN A 226 6.43 -13.11 2.30
C GLN A 226 5.53 -12.98 1.06
N TYR A 227 5.68 -11.89 0.31
CA TYR A 227 4.93 -11.66 -0.92
C TYR A 227 5.05 -12.83 -1.91
N PHE A 228 6.27 -13.15 -2.33
CA PHE A 228 6.51 -14.18 -3.34
C PHE A 228 6.14 -15.58 -2.84
N ALA A 229 6.46 -15.89 -1.57
CA ALA A 229 6.13 -17.19 -1.02
C ALA A 229 4.61 -17.39 -0.90
N VAL A 230 3.86 -16.38 -0.45
CA VAL A 230 2.39 -16.45 -0.37
C VAL A 230 1.80 -16.58 -1.78
N ARG A 231 2.27 -15.81 -2.77
CA ARG A 231 1.79 -15.96 -4.15
C ARG A 231 2.05 -17.34 -4.73
N LYS A 232 3.26 -17.88 -4.55
CA LYS A 232 3.58 -19.27 -4.95
C LYS A 232 2.68 -20.29 -4.23
N ALA A 233 2.39 -20.09 -2.94
CA ALA A 233 1.51 -20.97 -2.17
C ALA A 233 0.06 -20.95 -2.68
N ILE A 234 -0.48 -19.78 -3.03
CA ILE A 234 -1.83 -19.64 -3.61
C ILE A 234 -1.93 -20.40 -4.94
N GLU A 235 -0.96 -20.23 -5.84
CA GLU A 235 -0.97 -20.97 -7.11
C GLU A 235 -0.88 -22.48 -6.90
N LYS A 236 -0.06 -22.94 -5.95
CA LYS A 236 0.00 -24.38 -5.59
C LYS A 236 -1.30 -24.88 -4.98
N ALA A 237 -1.97 -24.09 -4.13
CA ALA A 237 -3.26 -24.46 -3.58
C ALA A 237 -4.33 -24.63 -4.67
N LYS A 238 -4.41 -23.69 -5.63
CA LYS A 238 -5.33 -23.81 -6.79
C LYS A 238 -5.10 -25.08 -7.60
N ILE A 239 -3.84 -25.50 -7.77
CA ILE A 239 -3.52 -26.76 -8.45
C ILE A 239 -3.91 -27.96 -7.57
N ALA A 240 -3.57 -27.91 -6.29
CA ALA A 240 -3.82 -29.00 -5.34
C ALA A 240 -5.32 -29.34 -5.22
N THR A 241 -6.21 -28.33 -5.23
CA THR A 241 -7.67 -28.57 -5.21
C THR A 241 -8.19 -29.34 -6.42
N LYS A 242 -7.43 -29.41 -7.50
CA LYS A 242 -7.79 -30.10 -8.75
C LYS A 242 -7.01 -31.41 -8.95
N THR A 243 -6.11 -31.76 -8.03
CA THR A 243 -5.22 -32.91 -8.14
C THR A 243 -5.26 -33.79 -6.89
N ASP A 244 -4.15 -33.92 -6.17
CA ASP A 244 -3.99 -34.82 -5.04
C ASP A 244 -4.23 -34.18 -3.66
N GLY A 245 -4.64 -32.92 -3.62
CA GLY A 245 -4.90 -32.18 -2.39
C GLY A 245 -3.65 -31.68 -1.67
N LYS A 246 -2.44 -31.86 -2.21
CA LYS A 246 -1.18 -31.52 -1.55
C LYS A 246 -0.65 -30.17 -2.02
N GLY A 247 -0.83 -29.13 -1.19
CA GLY A 247 -0.37 -27.77 -1.47
C GLY A 247 1.14 -27.55 -1.38
N GLY A 248 1.84 -28.35 -0.57
CA GLY A 248 3.29 -28.25 -0.37
C GLY A 248 3.69 -27.81 1.04
N VAL A 249 4.96 -27.47 1.19
CA VAL A 249 5.57 -27.00 2.44
C VAL A 249 6.08 -25.58 2.26
N PHE A 250 5.70 -24.72 3.19
CA PHE A 250 6.19 -23.35 3.29
C PHE A 250 7.24 -23.27 4.40
N TRP A 251 8.49 -23.05 4.01
CA TRP A 251 9.59 -22.95 4.97
C TRP A 251 10.30 -21.59 4.89
N HIS A 252 10.43 -20.95 6.03
CA HIS A 252 11.23 -19.73 6.22
C HIS A 252 12.03 -19.84 7.51
N THR A 253 13.12 -19.06 7.62
CA THR A 253 13.94 -18.99 8.83
C THR A 253 13.11 -18.53 10.04
N GLN A 254 13.56 -18.88 11.24
CA GLN A 254 12.93 -18.37 12.47
C GLN A 254 12.99 -16.84 12.52
N GLY A 255 11.91 -16.20 12.96
CA GLY A 255 11.82 -14.73 13.01
C GLY A 255 11.46 -14.02 11.70
N SER A 256 11.31 -14.74 10.58
CA SER A 256 10.97 -14.15 9.26
C SER A 256 9.50 -13.74 9.09
N GLY A 257 8.68 -13.82 10.14
CA GLY A 257 7.27 -13.44 10.07
C GLY A 257 6.35 -14.48 9.44
N LYS A 258 6.61 -15.79 9.65
CA LYS A 258 5.75 -16.88 9.16
C LYS A 258 4.28 -16.73 9.52
N SER A 259 3.96 -16.30 10.76
CA SER A 259 2.57 -16.07 11.18
C SER A 259 1.87 -14.99 10.35
N LEU A 260 2.59 -13.92 9.97
CA LEU A 260 2.06 -12.90 9.06
C LEU A 260 1.84 -13.45 7.65
N SER A 261 2.77 -14.29 7.16
CA SER A 261 2.58 -14.98 5.88
C SER A 261 1.34 -15.87 5.88
N MET A 262 1.03 -16.53 7.01
CA MET A 262 -0.20 -17.31 7.16
C MET A 262 -1.45 -16.43 7.09
N VAL A 263 -1.43 -15.24 7.68
CA VAL A 263 -2.55 -14.28 7.59
C VAL A 263 -2.77 -13.83 6.16
N PHE A 264 -1.72 -13.41 5.46
CA PHE A 264 -1.80 -13.04 4.04
C PHE A 264 -2.28 -14.22 3.17
N TYR A 265 -1.77 -15.42 3.43
CA TYR A 265 -2.17 -16.62 2.70
C TYR A 265 -3.65 -16.94 2.91
N ALA A 266 -4.14 -16.93 4.17
CA ALA A 266 -5.54 -17.19 4.48
C ALA A 266 -6.47 -16.17 3.83
N HIS A 267 -6.12 -14.88 3.87
CA HIS A 267 -6.87 -13.82 3.22
C HIS A 267 -6.98 -14.06 1.70
N LEU A 268 -5.87 -14.27 1.04
CA LEU A 268 -5.83 -14.51 -0.41
C LEU A 268 -6.48 -15.84 -0.82
N LEU A 269 -6.42 -16.85 0.05
CA LEU A 269 -7.05 -18.13 -0.23
C LEU A 269 -8.58 -18.02 -0.28
N GLN A 270 -9.19 -17.17 0.57
CA GLN A 270 -10.61 -16.87 0.54
C GLN A 270 -11.05 -16.23 -0.79
N GLU A 271 -10.20 -15.38 -1.38
CA GLU A 271 -10.47 -14.77 -2.69
C GLU A 271 -10.19 -15.75 -3.85
N ALA A 272 -9.22 -16.63 -3.69
CA ALA A 272 -8.73 -17.53 -4.76
C ALA A 272 -9.56 -18.78 -4.95
N LEU A 273 -10.26 -19.23 -3.90
CA LEU A 273 -11.09 -20.43 -3.88
C LEU A 273 -12.54 -20.06 -3.53
N ASP A 274 -13.48 -20.80 -4.07
CA ASP A 274 -14.90 -20.58 -3.78
C ASP A 274 -15.25 -21.11 -2.38
N SER A 275 -15.48 -20.17 -1.45
CA SER A 275 -15.92 -20.44 -0.07
C SER A 275 -15.11 -21.51 0.67
N PRO A 276 -13.77 -21.43 0.73
CA PRO A 276 -12.95 -22.44 1.36
C PRO A 276 -13.15 -22.47 2.89
N THR A 277 -13.16 -23.65 3.49
CA THR A 277 -12.99 -23.81 4.93
C THR A 277 -11.51 -23.85 5.26
N ILE A 278 -11.04 -22.88 6.06
CA ILE A 278 -9.63 -22.79 6.46
C ILE A 278 -9.50 -23.19 7.92
N VAL A 279 -8.69 -24.23 8.17
CA VAL A 279 -8.36 -24.69 9.53
C VAL A 279 -6.88 -24.43 9.79
N VAL A 280 -6.58 -23.70 10.88
CA VAL A 280 -5.22 -23.44 11.34
C VAL A 280 -4.98 -24.26 12.59
N MET A 281 -3.93 -25.08 12.60
CA MET A 281 -3.55 -25.96 13.71
C MET A 281 -2.19 -25.58 14.27
#